data_7089bcda20c221e1c14f314084cb333c
#
_entry.id   7089bcda20c221e1c14f314084cb333c
#
_cell.length_a   1.000
_cell.length_b   1.000
_cell.length_c   1.000
_cell.angle_alpha   90.00
_cell.angle_beta   90.00
_cell.angle_gamma   90.00
#
_symmetry.space_group_name_H-M   'P 1'
#
loop_
_entity.id
_entity.type
_entity.pdbx_description
1 polymer ?
#
loop_
_entity_poly.entity_id
_entity_poly.type
_entity_poly.pdbx_seq_one_letter_code
_entity_poly.pdbx_strand_id
1 'polypeptide(L)'
;MTRLSFGRKFFLTFDYILLSILAFLCLLPLVNVLAISFSSSTAATANIVKFWPVDFNLKSYTYALSKPEFSDAYWVTIKRVLIGTPINVILTMLVAYPLSKDDRLFRWRKYYSWVFIFTMLFNGGLIPWYMTIKTLGLIDTFWALVLPGAVPVFSVILLLNFFRGIPKEIEEAALIDGCTHWRILWRIFLPLSAPAIATITLFALVGHWNSWFDGLILMNKTEHYPLQSYLQTLVISFDLKIMNVKEAELLSQINNRTLKASQIFLAALPIMLTYPFLQKYFMKGIVMGSVKG
;
A
#
# COMPACT_ATOMS: atom_id res chain seq x y z
N MET A 1 -30.87 -27.47 8.77
CA MET A 1 -30.92 -26.00 8.85
C MET A 1 -31.49 -25.62 10.20
N THR A 2 -30.65 -25.23 11.17
CA THR A 2 -31.09 -24.80 12.51
C THR A 2 -31.78 -23.44 12.39
N ARG A 3 -33.05 -23.39 12.79
CA ARG A 3 -33.82 -22.12 12.83
C ARG A 3 -33.15 -21.16 13.81
N LEU A 4 -32.66 -20.03 13.30
CA LEU A 4 -32.07 -18.97 14.13
C LEU A 4 -33.11 -18.46 15.13
N SER A 5 -32.74 -18.35 16.42
CA SER A 5 -33.51 -17.70 17.46
C SER A 5 -33.88 -16.27 17.07
N PHE A 6 -35.04 -15.77 17.52
CA PHE A 6 -35.51 -14.40 17.28
C PHE A 6 -34.49 -13.35 17.69
N GLY A 7 -33.86 -13.49 18.87
CA GLY A 7 -32.78 -12.60 19.32
C GLY A 7 -31.58 -12.59 18.41
N ARG A 8 -31.17 -13.75 17.84
CA ARG A 8 -30.06 -13.84 16.89
C ARG A 8 -30.39 -13.19 15.55
N LYS A 9 -31.64 -13.31 15.08
CA LYS A 9 -32.09 -12.60 13.86
C LYS A 9 -32.05 -11.09 14.06
N PHE A 10 -32.56 -10.60 15.18
CA PHE A 10 -32.55 -9.18 15.53
C PHE A 10 -31.14 -8.64 15.60
N PHE A 11 -30.22 -9.33 16.28
CA PHE A 11 -28.81 -8.95 16.35
C PHE A 11 -28.15 -8.90 14.96
N LEU A 12 -28.32 -9.92 14.14
CA LEU A 12 -27.77 -9.93 12.79
C LEU A 12 -28.33 -8.80 11.91
N THR A 13 -29.65 -8.53 12.01
CA THR A 13 -30.25 -7.43 11.25
C THR A 13 -29.67 -6.08 11.69
N PHE A 14 -29.54 -5.86 13.00
CA PHE A 14 -28.92 -4.65 13.55
C PHE A 14 -27.46 -4.50 13.07
N ASP A 15 -26.68 -5.57 13.12
CA ASP A 15 -25.28 -5.62 12.69
C ASP A 15 -25.14 -5.27 11.20
N TYR A 16 -25.96 -5.89 10.34
CA TYR A 16 -25.96 -5.56 8.91
C TYR A 16 -26.36 -4.10 8.63
N ILE A 17 -27.36 -3.57 9.32
CA ILE A 17 -27.77 -2.17 9.16
C ILE A 17 -26.63 -1.24 9.60
N LEU A 18 -26.03 -1.49 10.76
CA LEU A 18 -24.92 -0.69 11.30
C LEU A 18 -23.73 -0.70 10.34
N LEU A 19 -23.30 -1.89 9.91
CA LEU A 19 -22.18 -2.02 8.97
C LEU A 19 -22.48 -1.37 7.61
N SER A 20 -23.72 -1.48 7.12
CA SER A 20 -24.13 -0.82 5.88
C SER A 20 -24.09 0.71 5.99
N ILE A 21 -24.57 1.27 7.11
CA ILE A 21 -24.50 2.71 7.38
C ILE A 21 -23.04 3.18 7.44
N LEU A 22 -22.19 2.46 8.18
CA LEU A 22 -20.76 2.79 8.27
C LEU A 22 -20.08 2.73 6.91
N ALA A 23 -20.35 1.69 6.12
CA ALA A 23 -19.79 1.57 4.76
C ALA A 23 -20.26 2.74 3.86
N PHE A 24 -21.54 3.09 3.93
CA PHE A 24 -22.08 4.22 3.18
C PHE A 24 -21.43 5.55 3.59
N LEU A 25 -21.29 5.81 4.89
CA LEU A 25 -20.62 7.01 5.41
C LEU A 25 -19.14 7.11 4.94
N CYS A 26 -18.44 5.98 4.86
CA CYS A 26 -17.06 5.93 4.33
C CYS A 26 -16.99 6.24 2.83
N LEU A 27 -18.04 5.91 2.06
CA LEU A 27 -18.08 6.18 0.63
C LEU A 27 -18.43 7.64 0.31
N LEU A 28 -19.17 8.34 1.17
CA LEU A 28 -19.62 9.72 0.93
C LEU A 28 -18.48 10.69 0.55
N PRO A 29 -17.33 10.72 1.27
CA PRO A 29 -16.21 11.59 0.91
C PRO A 29 -15.65 11.27 -0.49
N LEU A 30 -15.55 9.98 -0.84
CA LEU A 30 -15.04 9.56 -2.15
C LEU A 30 -15.99 9.97 -3.28
N VAL A 31 -17.29 9.79 -3.08
CA VAL A 31 -18.32 10.25 -4.03
C VAL A 31 -18.28 11.77 -4.20
N ASN A 32 -18.09 12.52 -3.11
CA ASN A 32 -17.97 13.98 -3.17
C ASN A 32 -16.72 14.41 -3.96
N VAL A 33 -15.55 13.80 -3.69
CA VAL A 33 -14.31 14.09 -4.46
C VAL A 33 -14.51 13.77 -5.94
N LEU A 34 -15.15 12.64 -6.25
CA LEU A 34 -15.47 12.25 -7.62
C LEU A 34 -16.43 13.25 -8.28
N ALA A 35 -17.49 13.67 -7.58
CA ALA A 35 -18.42 14.68 -8.10
C ALA A 35 -17.72 16.02 -8.38
N ILE A 36 -16.86 16.48 -7.47
CA ILE A 36 -16.06 17.71 -7.64
C ILE A 36 -15.12 17.59 -8.84
N SER A 37 -14.48 16.43 -9.04
CA SER A 37 -13.50 16.23 -10.12
C SER A 37 -14.12 16.34 -11.53
N PHE A 38 -15.41 16.07 -11.65
CA PHE A 38 -16.18 16.18 -12.90
C PHE A 38 -17.00 17.46 -13.02
N SER A 39 -16.93 18.36 -12.05
CA SER A 39 -17.74 19.58 -12.04
C SER A 39 -17.01 20.78 -12.61
N SER A 40 -17.77 21.82 -12.96
CA SER A 40 -17.22 23.11 -13.38
C SER A 40 -16.46 23.80 -12.24
N SER A 41 -15.50 24.64 -12.63
CA SER A 41 -14.72 25.46 -11.70
C SER A 41 -15.62 26.37 -10.85
N THR A 42 -16.62 26.98 -11.47
CA THR A 42 -17.60 27.86 -10.80
C THR A 42 -18.43 27.13 -9.76
N ALA A 43 -18.98 25.96 -10.11
CA ALA A 43 -19.75 25.14 -9.19
C ALA A 43 -18.93 24.63 -8.00
N ALA A 44 -17.68 24.22 -8.24
CA ALA A 44 -16.77 23.78 -7.18
C ALA A 44 -16.37 24.92 -6.24
N THR A 45 -16.15 26.16 -6.78
CA THR A 45 -15.84 27.34 -5.97
C THR A 45 -17.03 27.76 -5.11
N ALA A 46 -18.22 27.75 -5.68
CA ALA A 46 -19.46 28.08 -4.98
C ALA A 46 -19.89 27.04 -3.94
N ASN A 47 -19.15 25.92 -3.84
CA ASN A 47 -19.42 24.81 -2.89
C ASN A 47 -20.80 24.17 -3.02
N ILE A 48 -21.41 24.25 -4.24
CA ILE A 48 -22.73 23.65 -4.52
C ILE A 48 -22.64 22.16 -4.89
N VAL A 49 -21.47 21.68 -5.26
CA VAL A 49 -21.25 20.28 -5.61
C VAL A 49 -21.27 19.44 -4.33
N LYS A 50 -22.23 18.48 -4.22
CA LYS A 50 -22.30 17.53 -3.09
C LYS A 50 -22.01 16.10 -3.53
N PHE A 51 -22.98 15.42 -4.12
CA PHE A 51 -22.86 14.00 -4.52
C PHE A 51 -22.95 13.80 -6.03
N TRP A 52 -23.39 14.79 -6.78
CA TRP A 52 -23.53 14.75 -8.22
C TRP A 52 -22.72 15.86 -8.86
N PRO A 53 -22.11 15.62 -10.04
CA PRO A 53 -21.41 16.66 -10.79
C PRO A 53 -22.38 17.76 -11.22
N VAL A 54 -21.92 19.01 -11.17
CA VAL A 54 -22.64 20.19 -11.67
C VAL A 54 -21.84 20.74 -12.84
N ASP A 55 -22.50 20.92 -14.01
CA ASP A 55 -21.85 21.30 -15.26
C ASP A 55 -20.69 20.37 -15.62
N PHE A 56 -21.03 19.12 -15.92
CA PHE A 56 -20.07 18.04 -16.17
C PHE A 56 -19.01 18.42 -17.20
N ASN A 57 -17.72 18.26 -16.85
CA ASN A 57 -16.60 18.43 -17.75
C ASN A 57 -15.38 17.59 -17.36
N LEU A 58 -14.46 17.39 -18.30
CA LEU A 58 -13.22 16.62 -18.13
C LEU A 58 -11.96 17.50 -18.14
N LYS A 59 -12.10 18.83 -18.14
CA LYS A 59 -10.97 19.76 -18.28
C LYS A 59 -9.88 19.55 -17.23
N SER A 60 -10.26 19.27 -15.97
CA SER A 60 -9.33 19.01 -14.87
C SER A 60 -8.52 17.73 -15.11
N TYR A 61 -9.11 16.70 -15.68
CA TYR A 61 -8.42 15.46 -16.02
C TYR A 61 -7.46 15.65 -17.20
N THR A 62 -7.92 16.30 -18.26
CA THR A 62 -7.09 16.61 -19.44
C THR A 62 -5.88 17.45 -19.02
N TYR A 63 -6.09 18.46 -18.17
CA TYR A 63 -5.00 19.28 -17.65
C TYR A 63 -4.05 18.50 -16.75
N ALA A 64 -4.56 17.68 -15.81
CA ALA A 64 -3.72 16.85 -14.94
C ALA A 64 -2.83 15.90 -15.74
N LEU A 65 -3.39 15.23 -16.77
CA LEU A 65 -2.67 14.30 -17.62
C LEU A 65 -1.72 14.97 -18.62
N SER A 66 -1.93 16.25 -18.93
CA SER A 66 -1.03 17.03 -19.83
C SER A 66 0.23 17.51 -19.11
N LYS A 67 0.28 17.46 -17.78
CA LYS A 67 1.46 17.85 -16.99
C LYS A 67 2.49 16.72 -16.95
N PRO A 68 3.71 16.94 -17.50
CA PRO A 68 4.75 15.91 -17.51
C PRO A 68 5.08 15.40 -16.11
N GLU A 69 5.10 16.31 -15.10
CA GLU A 69 5.44 15.99 -13.71
C GLU A 69 4.46 15.00 -13.09
N PHE A 70 3.17 15.04 -13.48
CA PHE A 70 2.18 14.08 -13.02
C PHE A 70 2.42 12.69 -13.63
N SER A 71 2.69 12.65 -14.93
CA SER A 71 2.98 11.39 -15.65
C SER A 71 4.27 10.75 -15.12
N ASP A 72 5.32 11.54 -14.91
CA ASP A 72 6.59 11.07 -14.36
C ASP A 72 6.42 10.49 -12.95
N ALA A 73 5.72 11.22 -12.07
CA ALA A 73 5.43 10.77 -10.72
C ALA A 73 4.59 9.47 -10.68
N TYR A 74 3.67 9.33 -11.62
CA TYR A 74 2.88 8.11 -11.80
C TYR A 74 3.78 6.92 -12.17
N TRP A 75 4.69 7.12 -13.14
CA TRP A 75 5.65 6.10 -13.57
C TRP A 75 6.64 5.72 -12.48
N VAL A 76 7.15 6.70 -11.71
CA VAL A 76 8.02 6.43 -10.56
C VAL A 76 7.30 5.53 -9.54
N THR A 77 6.02 5.82 -9.26
CA THR A 77 5.22 4.98 -8.35
C THR A 77 4.98 3.59 -8.89
N ILE A 78 4.62 3.44 -10.17
CA ILE A 78 4.46 2.12 -10.81
C ILE A 78 5.75 1.31 -10.71
N LYS A 79 6.90 1.90 -11.08
CA LYS A 79 8.21 1.25 -10.97
C LYS A 79 8.50 0.83 -9.52
N ARG A 80 8.21 1.71 -8.56
CA ARG A 80 8.39 1.44 -7.14
C ARG A 80 7.56 0.24 -6.68
N VAL A 81 6.29 0.17 -7.06
CA VAL A 81 5.41 -0.95 -6.74
C VAL A 81 5.88 -2.24 -7.41
N LEU A 82 6.19 -2.20 -8.71
CA LEU A 82 6.58 -3.38 -9.47
C LEU A 82 7.95 -3.97 -9.05
N ILE A 83 8.86 -3.15 -8.58
CA ILE A 83 10.20 -3.58 -8.15
C ILE A 83 10.24 -3.77 -6.63
N GLY A 84 9.71 -2.82 -5.87
CA GLY A 84 9.77 -2.85 -4.41
C GLY A 84 8.93 -3.97 -3.80
N THR A 85 7.72 -4.22 -4.31
CA THR A 85 6.85 -5.28 -3.78
C THR A 85 7.49 -6.67 -3.90
N PRO A 86 8.01 -7.12 -5.06
CA PRO A 86 8.72 -8.40 -5.14
C PRO A 86 9.95 -8.47 -4.23
N ILE A 87 10.74 -7.41 -4.13
CA ILE A 87 11.89 -7.35 -3.23
C ILE A 87 11.44 -7.56 -1.78
N ASN A 88 10.43 -6.82 -1.31
CA ASN A 88 9.89 -6.99 0.04
C ASN A 88 9.42 -8.43 0.29
N VAL A 89 8.66 -9.02 -0.63
CA VAL A 89 8.10 -10.36 -0.48
C VAL A 89 9.21 -11.41 -0.47
N ILE A 90 10.15 -11.35 -1.43
CA ILE A 90 11.26 -12.30 -1.51
C ILE A 90 12.14 -12.23 -0.26
N LEU A 91 12.54 -11.03 0.16
CA LEU A 91 13.39 -10.87 1.35
C LEU A 91 12.64 -11.29 2.62
N THR A 92 11.34 -10.98 2.73
CA THR A 92 10.50 -11.46 3.83
C THR A 92 10.49 -12.98 3.90
N MET A 93 10.31 -13.68 2.77
CA MET A 93 10.32 -15.15 2.72
C MET A 93 11.68 -15.72 3.10
N LEU A 94 12.75 -15.16 2.57
CA LEU A 94 14.12 -15.59 2.85
C LEU A 94 14.52 -15.43 4.32
N VAL A 95 14.01 -14.40 4.98
CA VAL A 95 14.24 -14.17 6.42
C VAL A 95 13.30 -15.00 7.28
N ALA A 96 12.01 -15.08 6.95
CA ALA A 96 11.03 -15.79 7.76
C ALA A 96 11.27 -17.30 7.79
N TYR A 97 11.74 -17.90 6.68
CA TYR A 97 11.94 -19.35 6.58
C TYR A 97 12.97 -19.88 7.58
N PRO A 98 14.23 -19.43 7.62
CA PRO A 98 15.19 -19.91 8.63
C PRO A 98 14.75 -19.57 10.06
N LEU A 99 14.13 -18.43 10.28
CA LEU A 99 13.63 -18.04 11.60
C LEU A 99 12.42 -18.86 12.07
N SER A 100 11.74 -19.57 11.17
CA SER A 100 10.65 -20.50 11.53
C SER A 100 11.15 -21.83 12.06
N LYS A 101 12.42 -22.19 11.80
CA LYS A 101 13.00 -23.49 12.19
C LYS A 101 13.22 -23.61 13.70
N ASP A 102 13.34 -24.85 14.17
CA ASP A 102 13.68 -25.14 15.57
C ASP A 102 15.12 -24.76 15.91
N ASP A 103 15.42 -24.53 17.20
CA ASP A 103 16.74 -24.15 17.68
C ASP A 103 17.81 -25.22 17.36
N ARG A 104 17.40 -26.48 17.17
CA ARG A 104 18.29 -27.59 16.76
C ARG A 104 18.81 -27.41 15.32
N LEU A 105 17.98 -26.91 14.43
CA LEU A 105 18.32 -26.68 13.02
C LEU A 105 18.98 -25.31 12.81
N PHE A 106 18.57 -24.30 13.58
CA PHE A 106 19.13 -22.95 13.48
C PHE A 106 19.43 -22.37 14.88
N ARG A 107 20.61 -22.67 15.40
CA ARG A 107 21.07 -22.33 16.78
C ARG A 107 20.98 -20.82 17.08
N TRP A 108 21.24 -19.95 16.08
CA TRP A 108 21.26 -18.51 16.25
C TRP A 108 19.89 -17.85 16.06
N ARG A 109 18.83 -18.61 15.79
CA ARG A 109 17.48 -18.12 15.54
C ARG A 109 17.00 -17.09 16.56
N LYS A 110 17.19 -17.39 17.86
CA LYS A 110 16.72 -16.52 18.95
C LYS A 110 17.36 -15.14 18.89
N TYR A 111 18.67 -15.07 18.63
CA TYR A 111 19.39 -13.81 18.53
C TYR A 111 18.93 -12.99 17.32
N TYR A 112 18.81 -13.58 16.14
CA TYR A 112 18.30 -12.90 14.96
C TYR A 112 16.85 -12.42 15.15
N SER A 113 15.99 -13.25 15.77
CA SER A 113 14.61 -12.84 16.07
C SER A 113 14.58 -11.61 16.98
N TRP A 114 15.43 -11.54 18.00
CA TRP A 114 15.54 -10.39 18.89
C TRP A 114 16.08 -9.14 18.16
N VAL A 115 17.04 -9.30 17.25
CA VAL A 115 17.52 -8.17 16.43
C VAL A 115 16.36 -7.62 15.59
N PHE A 116 15.58 -8.46 14.91
CA PHE A 116 14.43 -7.99 14.13
C PHE A 116 13.37 -7.31 15.03
N ILE A 117 13.04 -7.90 16.18
CA ILE A 117 12.08 -7.28 17.11
C ILE A 117 12.61 -5.94 17.62
N PHE A 118 13.90 -5.86 17.96
CA PHE A 118 14.52 -4.61 18.39
C PHE A 118 14.42 -3.52 17.32
N THR A 119 14.73 -3.84 16.06
CA THR A 119 14.62 -2.86 14.96
C THR A 119 13.18 -2.44 14.67
N MET A 120 12.18 -3.23 15.06
CA MET A 120 10.77 -2.86 14.96
C MET A 120 10.35 -1.89 16.08
N LEU A 121 10.88 -2.09 17.29
CA LEU A 121 10.52 -1.30 18.48
C LEU A 121 11.36 -0.03 18.60
N PHE A 122 12.62 -0.05 18.14
CA PHE A 122 13.55 1.06 18.22
C PHE A 122 13.67 1.76 16.89
N ASN A 123 13.39 3.06 16.89
CA ASN A 123 13.60 3.93 15.74
C ASN A 123 14.69 4.96 16.09
N GLY A 124 15.77 4.97 15.34
CA GLY A 124 16.89 5.90 15.52
C GLY A 124 16.56 7.38 15.20
N GLY A 125 15.38 7.64 14.63
CA GLY A 125 14.93 8.97 14.25
C GLY A 125 15.24 9.35 12.80
N LEU A 126 14.67 10.47 12.37
CA LEU A 126 14.74 10.93 10.99
C LEU A 126 16.16 11.31 10.56
N ILE A 127 16.89 12.02 11.41
CA ILE A 127 18.24 12.53 11.07
C ILE A 127 19.23 11.37 10.84
N PRO A 128 19.40 10.40 11.76
CA PRO A 128 20.26 9.24 11.53
C PRO A 128 19.86 8.42 10.31
N TRP A 129 18.54 8.23 10.08
CA TRP A 129 18.03 7.53 8.89
C TRP A 129 18.42 8.25 7.60
N TYR A 130 18.21 9.57 7.51
CA TYR A 130 18.58 10.38 6.36
C TYR A 130 20.10 10.37 6.12
N MET A 131 20.88 10.54 7.18
CA MET A 131 22.34 10.55 7.10
C MET A 131 22.90 9.21 6.62
N THR A 132 22.32 8.10 7.05
CA THR A 132 22.69 6.77 6.57
C THR A 132 22.48 6.65 5.06
N ILE A 133 21.30 7.05 4.57
CA ILE A 133 20.97 7.00 3.13
C ILE A 133 21.90 7.92 2.33
N LYS A 134 22.19 9.10 2.86
CA LYS A 134 23.12 10.05 2.26
C LYS A 134 24.56 9.49 2.17
N THR A 135 25.04 8.88 3.25
CA THR A 135 26.40 8.30 3.29
C THR A 135 26.56 7.13 2.31
N LEU A 136 25.46 6.38 2.08
CA LEU A 136 25.40 5.32 1.08
C LEU A 136 25.30 5.85 -0.36
N GLY A 137 25.23 7.18 -0.58
CA GLY A 137 25.12 7.79 -1.90
C GLY A 137 23.79 7.52 -2.61
N LEU A 138 22.72 7.18 -1.86
CA LEU A 138 21.43 6.83 -2.42
C LEU A 138 20.50 8.02 -2.64
N ILE A 139 20.80 9.21 -2.09
CA ILE A 139 19.95 10.40 -2.25
C ILE A 139 19.69 10.68 -3.72
N ASP A 140 18.46 11.05 -4.05
CA ASP A 140 17.96 11.34 -5.40
C ASP A 140 18.06 10.16 -6.38
N THR A 141 18.08 8.93 -5.87
CA THR A 141 18.04 7.71 -6.67
C THR A 141 16.77 6.89 -6.40
N PHE A 142 16.34 6.13 -7.39
CA PHE A 142 15.21 5.20 -7.25
C PHE A 142 15.39 4.22 -6.06
N TRP A 143 16.63 3.79 -5.81
CA TRP A 143 16.93 2.83 -4.76
C TRP A 143 16.72 3.38 -3.33
N ALA A 144 16.80 4.70 -3.15
CA ALA A 144 16.45 5.32 -1.87
C ALA A 144 14.97 5.11 -1.48
N LEU A 145 14.09 4.92 -2.46
CA LEU A 145 12.66 4.66 -2.24
C LEU A 145 12.33 3.21 -1.91
N VAL A 146 13.26 2.29 -2.19
CA VAL A 146 13.00 0.83 -2.09
C VAL A 146 13.84 0.17 -0.99
N LEU A 147 15.16 0.42 -0.96
CA LEU A 147 16.09 -0.31 -0.09
C LEU A 147 15.90 -0.07 1.42
N PRO A 148 15.62 1.16 1.91
CA PRO A 148 15.46 1.39 3.34
C PRO A 148 14.31 0.60 3.98
N GLY A 149 13.27 0.29 3.20
CA GLY A 149 12.12 -0.51 3.62
C GLY A 149 12.10 -1.94 3.08
N ALA A 150 13.23 -2.45 2.55
CA ALA A 150 13.26 -3.71 1.80
C ALA A 150 12.88 -4.94 2.64
N VAL A 151 13.08 -4.92 3.97
CA VAL A 151 12.72 -6.02 4.89
C VAL A 151 11.71 -5.51 5.92
N PRO A 152 10.40 -5.55 5.63
CA PRO A 152 9.39 -5.10 6.58
C PRO A 152 9.23 -6.14 7.70
N VAL A 153 9.74 -5.82 8.89
CA VAL A 153 9.81 -6.75 10.04
C VAL A 153 8.45 -7.28 10.45
N PHE A 154 7.41 -6.47 10.39
CA PHE A 154 6.03 -6.92 10.65
C PHE A 154 5.62 -8.06 9.71
N SER A 155 5.89 -7.94 8.41
CA SER A 155 5.61 -8.99 7.43
C SER A 155 6.44 -10.25 7.67
N VAL A 156 7.70 -10.09 8.12
CA VAL A 156 8.55 -11.22 8.51
C VAL A 156 7.92 -11.99 9.67
N ILE A 157 7.49 -11.30 10.73
CA ILE A 157 6.86 -11.94 11.90
C ILE A 157 5.55 -12.63 11.51
N LEU A 158 4.74 -11.99 10.68
CA LEU A 158 3.48 -12.57 10.19
C LEU A 158 3.73 -13.87 9.43
N LEU A 159 4.63 -13.86 8.45
CA LEU A 159 4.96 -15.03 7.64
C LEU A 159 5.66 -16.12 8.44
N LEU A 160 6.56 -15.76 9.34
CA LEU A 160 7.23 -16.67 10.27
C LEU A 160 6.21 -17.44 11.14
N ASN A 161 5.22 -16.76 11.68
CA ASN A 161 4.17 -17.41 12.48
C ASN A 161 3.32 -18.35 11.61
N PHE A 162 3.06 -17.99 10.36
CA PHE A 162 2.35 -18.86 9.43
C PHE A 162 3.20 -20.11 9.12
N PHE A 163 4.48 -19.97 8.82
CA PHE A 163 5.40 -21.09 8.58
C PHE A 163 5.49 -22.04 9.77
N ARG A 164 5.48 -21.53 11.01
CA ARG A 164 5.43 -22.36 12.22
C ARG A 164 4.13 -23.12 12.40
N GLY A 165 3.06 -22.68 11.77
CA GLY A 165 1.77 -23.38 11.76
C GLY A 165 1.71 -24.56 10.82
N ILE A 166 2.69 -24.74 9.93
CA ILE A 166 2.79 -25.90 9.03
C ILE A 166 3.26 -27.11 9.86
N PRO A 167 2.58 -28.29 9.73
CA PRO A 167 2.99 -29.50 10.42
C PRO A 167 4.44 -29.89 10.11
N LYS A 168 5.22 -30.23 11.13
CA LYS A 168 6.65 -30.57 10.99
C LYS A 168 6.85 -31.84 10.17
N GLU A 169 5.92 -32.76 10.27
CA GLU A 169 5.93 -34.05 9.58
C GLU A 169 6.06 -33.87 8.05
N ILE A 170 5.51 -32.78 7.51
CA ILE A 170 5.63 -32.47 6.07
C ILE A 170 7.08 -32.12 5.71
N GLU A 171 7.76 -31.37 6.57
CA GLU A 171 9.16 -31.01 6.35
C GLU A 171 10.08 -32.21 6.55
N GLU A 172 9.85 -32.99 7.61
CA GLU A 172 10.63 -34.18 7.92
C GLU A 172 10.52 -35.24 6.81
N ALA A 173 9.32 -35.50 6.30
CA ALA A 173 9.11 -36.38 5.17
C ALA A 173 9.89 -35.90 3.93
N ALA A 174 9.83 -34.61 3.61
CA ALA A 174 10.56 -34.06 2.48
C ALA A 174 12.09 -34.15 2.64
N LEU A 175 12.60 -34.03 3.87
CA LEU A 175 14.04 -34.23 4.15
C LEU A 175 14.45 -35.70 3.97
N ILE A 176 13.62 -36.65 4.39
CA ILE A 176 13.83 -38.08 4.19
C ILE A 176 13.85 -38.40 2.68
N ASP A 177 12.98 -37.75 1.88
CA ASP A 177 12.96 -37.85 0.42
C ASP A 177 14.16 -37.13 -0.27
N GLY A 178 15.13 -36.62 0.50
CA GLY A 178 16.34 -35.98 -0.02
C GLY A 178 16.12 -34.55 -0.54
N CYS A 179 15.03 -33.89 -0.19
CA CYS A 179 14.81 -32.49 -0.56
C CYS A 179 15.75 -31.55 0.21
N THR A 180 16.37 -30.61 -0.49
CA THR A 180 17.11 -29.52 0.15
C THR A 180 16.15 -28.48 0.75
N HIS A 181 16.59 -27.72 1.76
CA HIS A 181 15.79 -26.64 2.36
C HIS A 181 15.28 -25.61 1.33
N TRP A 182 16.05 -25.36 0.27
CA TRP A 182 15.65 -24.48 -0.82
C TRP A 182 14.45 -25.05 -1.59
N ARG A 183 14.48 -26.36 -1.91
CA ARG A 183 13.36 -27.05 -2.56
C ARG A 183 12.12 -27.10 -1.67
N ILE A 184 12.32 -27.32 -0.37
CA ILE A 184 11.24 -27.33 0.64
C ILE A 184 10.59 -25.94 0.71
N LEU A 185 11.36 -24.84 0.77
CA LEU A 185 10.82 -23.49 0.76
C LEU A 185 9.94 -23.26 -0.46
N TRP A 186 10.46 -23.50 -1.67
CA TRP A 186 9.76 -23.12 -2.90
C TRP A 186 8.61 -24.06 -3.28
N ARG A 187 8.73 -25.37 -3.01
CA ARG A 187 7.74 -26.35 -3.42
C ARG A 187 6.71 -26.74 -2.37
N ILE A 188 7.01 -26.48 -1.10
CA ILE A 188 6.15 -26.90 0.02
C ILE A 188 5.67 -25.68 0.80
N PHE A 189 6.59 -24.91 1.40
CA PHE A 189 6.22 -23.81 2.27
C PHE A 189 5.49 -22.67 1.52
N LEU A 190 5.98 -22.27 0.35
CA LEU A 190 5.34 -21.20 -0.42
C LEU A 190 3.90 -21.56 -0.85
N PRO A 191 3.64 -22.70 -1.51
CA PRO A 191 2.28 -23.06 -1.89
C PRO A 191 1.32 -23.19 -0.69
N LEU A 192 1.77 -23.80 0.41
CA LEU A 192 0.97 -23.92 1.63
C LEU A 192 0.69 -22.58 2.30
N SER A 193 1.59 -21.60 2.11
CA SER A 193 1.49 -20.27 2.71
C SER A 193 0.93 -19.21 1.74
N ALA A 194 0.35 -19.62 0.62
CA ALA A 194 -0.19 -18.69 -0.37
C ALA A 194 -1.11 -17.59 0.21
N PRO A 195 -1.99 -17.86 1.20
CA PRO A 195 -2.81 -16.80 1.81
C PRO A 195 -1.98 -15.77 2.58
N ALA A 196 -0.96 -16.20 3.32
CA ALA A 196 -0.07 -15.29 4.05
C ALA A 196 0.80 -14.48 3.11
N ILE A 197 1.32 -15.11 2.05
CA ILE A 197 2.10 -14.44 1.00
C ILE A 197 1.24 -13.39 0.29
N ALA A 198 -0.01 -13.69 -0.05
CA ALA A 198 -0.92 -12.71 -0.63
C ALA A 198 -1.15 -11.51 0.31
N THR A 199 -1.24 -11.76 1.62
CA THR A 199 -1.41 -10.70 2.62
C THR A 199 -0.19 -9.79 2.70
N ILE A 200 1.03 -10.33 2.79
CA ILE A 200 2.25 -9.52 2.83
C ILE A 200 2.50 -8.81 1.50
N THR A 201 2.12 -9.42 0.37
CA THR A 201 2.17 -8.79 -0.95
C THR A 201 1.25 -7.57 -1.01
N LEU A 202 0.02 -7.69 -0.48
CA LEU A 202 -0.91 -6.57 -0.38
C LEU A 202 -0.33 -5.44 0.48
N PHE A 203 0.23 -5.76 1.65
CA PHE A 203 0.84 -4.74 2.52
C PHE A 203 2.01 -4.02 1.83
N ALA A 204 2.87 -4.76 1.14
CA ALA A 204 3.98 -4.18 0.39
C ALA A 204 3.48 -3.28 -0.75
N LEU A 205 2.51 -3.75 -1.55
CA LEU A 205 1.92 -3.01 -2.66
C LEU A 205 1.29 -1.70 -2.18
N VAL A 206 0.40 -1.77 -1.17
CA VAL A 206 -0.28 -0.60 -0.61
C VAL A 206 0.71 0.34 0.07
N GLY A 207 1.72 -0.21 0.76
CA GLY A 207 2.79 0.55 1.39
C GLY A 207 3.58 1.36 0.37
N HIS A 208 4.07 0.75 -0.69
CA HIS A 208 4.80 1.43 -1.76
C HIS A 208 3.95 2.45 -2.52
N TRP A 209 2.67 2.13 -2.76
CA TRP A 209 1.76 3.05 -3.45
C TRP A 209 1.46 4.31 -2.64
N ASN A 210 1.24 4.18 -1.32
CA ASN A 210 0.83 5.29 -0.46
C ASN A 210 2.00 6.05 0.18
N SER A 211 3.23 5.59 0.02
CA SER A 211 4.39 6.25 0.62
C SER A 211 4.67 7.59 -0.05
N TRP A 212 4.75 8.65 0.74
CA TRP A 212 4.93 10.02 0.28
C TRP A 212 6.12 10.73 0.96
N PHE A 213 6.36 10.42 2.24
CA PHE A 213 7.32 11.15 3.07
C PHE A 213 8.77 10.93 2.63
N ASP A 214 9.13 9.70 2.31
CA ASP A 214 10.45 9.33 1.82
C ASP A 214 10.77 10.00 0.47
N GLY A 215 9.79 10.10 -0.43
CA GLY A 215 9.96 10.85 -1.67
C GLY A 215 10.23 12.34 -1.45
N LEU A 216 9.54 12.99 -0.50
CA LEU A 216 9.78 14.40 -0.18
C LEU A 216 11.17 14.65 0.43
N ILE A 217 11.67 13.72 1.23
CA ILE A 217 12.93 13.90 1.97
C ILE A 217 14.15 13.45 1.15
N LEU A 218 14.01 12.41 0.34
CA LEU A 218 15.15 11.75 -0.32
C LEU A 218 15.32 12.15 -1.78
N MET A 219 14.28 12.69 -2.44
CA MET A 219 14.35 13.12 -3.84
C MET A 219 14.55 14.64 -3.90
N ASN A 220 15.47 15.08 -4.76
CA ASN A 220 15.77 16.50 -4.97
C ASN A 220 15.06 17.05 -6.20
N LYS A 221 14.78 16.18 -7.21
CA LYS A 221 14.16 16.58 -8.46
C LYS A 221 12.70 16.17 -8.49
N THR A 222 11.81 17.01 -8.99
CA THR A 222 10.38 16.74 -9.10
C THR A 222 10.06 15.56 -10.00
N GLU A 223 10.88 15.32 -11.03
CA GLU A 223 10.78 14.17 -11.95
C GLU A 223 11.03 12.81 -11.26
N HIS A 224 11.69 12.82 -10.09
CA HIS A 224 11.95 11.63 -9.29
C HIS A 224 10.90 11.38 -8.19
N TYR A 225 9.94 12.29 -8.02
CA TYR A 225 8.92 12.16 -6.99
C TYR A 225 7.96 11.01 -7.27
N PRO A 226 7.67 10.15 -6.26
CA PRO A 226 6.50 9.29 -6.32
C PRO A 226 5.21 10.11 -6.37
N LEU A 227 4.15 9.54 -6.90
CA LEU A 227 2.85 10.20 -7.08
C LEU A 227 2.32 10.85 -5.79
N GLN A 228 2.37 10.14 -4.67
CA GLN A 228 1.87 10.66 -3.40
C GLN A 228 2.72 11.84 -2.88
N SER A 229 4.05 11.81 -3.10
CA SER A 229 4.94 12.93 -2.79
C SER A 229 4.61 14.13 -3.68
N TYR A 230 4.42 13.92 -4.97
CA TYR A 230 4.01 14.98 -5.90
C TYR A 230 2.66 15.60 -5.50
N LEU A 231 1.65 14.78 -5.18
CA LEU A 231 0.35 15.28 -4.72
C LEU A 231 0.47 16.08 -3.42
N GLN A 232 1.35 15.68 -2.52
CA GLN A 232 1.59 16.40 -1.27
C GLN A 232 2.20 17.79 -1.52
N THR A 233 3.11 17.93 -2.49
CA THR A 233 3.64 19.24 -2.87
C THR A 233 2.55 20.18 -3.39
N LEU A 234 1.57 19.67 -4.12
CA LEU A 234 0.42 20.46 -4.62
C LEU A 234 -0.51 20.93 -3.49
N VAL A 235 -0.53 20.22 -2.38
CA VAL A 235 -1.30 20.66 -1.19
C VAL A 235 -0.59 21.79 -0.47
N ILE A 236 0.75 21.74 -0.40
CA ILE A 236 1.59 22.66 0.37
C ILE A 236 1.95 23.91 -0.44
N SER A 237 2.28 23.77 -1.73
CA SER A 237 2.77 24.87 -2.56
C SER A 237 1.66 25.49 -3.40
N PHE A 238 1.16 26.64 -2.89
CA PHE A 238 0.42 27.62 -3.67
C PHE A 238 1.33 28.80 -3.98
N ASP A 239 2.41 28.58 -4.75
CA ASP A 239 3.20 29.67 -5.29
C ASP A 239 2.73 30.02 -6.68
N LEU A 240 2.35 31.29 -6.82
CA LEU A 240 2.08 32.01 -8.06
C LEU A 240 3.36 32.02 -8.93
N LYS A 241 3.67 30.89 -9.57
CA LYS A 241 4.69 30.90 -10.64
C LYS A 241 4.12 31.67 -11.82
N ILE A 242 4.92 32.61 -12.32
CA ILE A 242 4.68 33.39 -13.53
C ILE A 242 4.26 32.45 -14.66
N MET A 243 3.01 32.52 -15.08
CA MET A 243 2.40 31.62 -16.05
C MET A 243 2.36 32.24 -17.44
N ASN A 244 2.51 31.43 -18.47
CA ASN A 244 2.24 31.83 -19.84
C ASN A 244 0.74 32.16 -20.00
N VAL A 245 0.40 33.13 -20.89
CA VAL A 245 -0.96 33.62 -21.11
C VAL A 245 -1.96 32.49 -21.42
N LYS A 246 -1.55 31.45 -22.17
CA LYS A 246 -2.36 30.26 -22.45
C LYS A 246 -2.64 29.40 -21.22
N GLU A 247 -1.70 29.29 -20.30
CA GLU A 247 -1.89 28.58 -19.05
C GLU A 247 -2.80 29.33 -18.09
N ALA A 248 -2.70 30.67 -18.07
CA ALA A 248 -3.60 31.53 -17.29
C ALA A 248 -5.06 31.41 -17.75
N GLU A 249 -5.31 31.29 -19.05
CA GLU A 249 -6.64 31.14 -19.63
C GLU A 249 -7.24 29.75 -19.32
N LEU A 250 -6.44 28.68 -19.39
CA LEU A 250 -6.86 27.35 -18.97
C LEU A 250 -7.11 27.27 -17.45
N LEU A 251 -6.31 27.92 -16.66
CA LEU A 251 -6.47 27.96 -15.20
C LEU A 251 -7.64 28.83 -14.75
N SER A 252 -8.03 29.85 -15.51
CA SER A 252 -9.28 30.56 -15.23
C SER A 252 -10.52 29.67 -15.33
N GLN A 253 -10.46 28.61 -16.15
CA GLN A 253 -11.52 27.62 -16.33
C GLN A 253 -11.38 26.39 -15.41
N ILE A 254 -10.24 26.21 -14.75
CA ILE A 254 -9.94 25.08 -13.86
C ILE A 254 -9.66 25.64 -12.48
N ASN A 255 -10.45 25.24 -11.49
CA ASN A 255 -10.17 25.58 -10.10
C ASN A 255 -9.21 24.55 -9.50
N ASN A 256 -8.35 25.03 -8.59
CA ASN A 256 -7.53 24.16 -7.75
C ASN A 256 -8.29 23.00 -7.11
N ARG A 257 -9.52 23.23 -6.70
CA ARG A 257 -10.34 22.22 -6.03
C ARG A 257 -10.69 21.10 -6.98
N THR A 258 -11.11 21.41 -8.22
CA THR A 258 -11.42 20.40 -9.25
C THR A 258 -10.17 19.69 -9.73
N LEU A 259 -9.04 20.40 -9.87
CA LEU A 259 -7.76 19.81 -10.25
C LEU A 259 -7.24 18.84 -9.17
N LYS A 260 -7.20 19.27 -7.91
CA LYS A 260 -6.82 18.38 -6.80
C LYS A 260 -7.74 17.17 -6.69
N ALA A 261 -9.03 17.36 -6.85
CA ALA A 261 -10.01 16.26 -6.82
C ALA A 261 -9.76 15.23 -7.94
N SER A 262 -9.49 15.69 -9.17
CA SER A 262 -9.19 14.79 -10.30
C SER A 262 -7.87 14.03 -10.09
N GLN A 263 -6.83 14.67 -9.57
CA GLN A 263 -5.54 14.04 -9.28
C GLN A 263 -5.65 13.02 -8.14
N ILE A 264 -6.37 13.35 -7.05
CA ILE A 264 -6.65 12.41 -5.96
C ILE A 264 -7.40 11.19 -6.48
N PHE A 265 -8.41 11.38 -7.33
CA PHE A 265 -9.16 10.28 -7.91
C PHE A 265 -8.29 9.40 -8.83
N LEU A 266 -7.49 10.00 -9.72
CA LEU A 266 -6.54 9.28 -10.56
C LEU A 266 -5.52 8.49 -9.73
N ALA A 267 -5.06 9.04 -8.62
CA ALA A 267 -4.14 8.35 -7.71
C ALA A 267 -4.80 7.21 -6.91
N ALA A 268 -6.08 7.32 -6.58
CA ALA A 268 -6.82 6.29 -5.86
C ALA A 268 -7.24 5.12 -6.77
N LEU A 269 -7.47 5.37 -8.06
CA LEU A 269 -8.05 4.44 -9.01
C LEU A 269 -7.30 3.10 -9.11
N PRO A 270 -5.95 3.03 -9.21
CA PRO A 270 -5.25 1.75 -9.31
C PRO A 270 -5.41 0.87 -8.06
N ILE A 271 -5.40 1.47 -6.87
CA ILE A 271 -5.64 0.71 -5.63
C ILE A 271 -7.08 0.21 -5.59
N MET A 272 -8.05 1.06 -5.93
CA MET A 272 -9.46 0.67 -5.99
C MET A 272 -9.69 -0.49 -6.95
N LEU A 273 -9.00 -0.52 -8.09
CA LEU A 273 -9.09 -1.62 -9.06
C LEU A 273 -8.35 -2.88 -8.60
N THR A 274 -7.24 -2.75 -7.89
CA THR A 274 -6.42 -3.88 -7.45
C THR A 274 -7.02 -4.58 -6.23
N TYR A 275 -7.68 -3.83 -5.33
CA TYR A 275 -8.21 -4.34 -4.07
C TYR A 275 -9.16 -5.56 -4.21
N PRO A 276 -10.16 -5.59 -5.10
CA PRO A 276 -11.07 -6.73 -5.23
C PRO A 276 -10.35 -8.04 -5.60
N PHE A 277 -9.25 -7.96 -6.37
CA PHE A 277 -8.47 -9.15 -6.73
C PHE A 277 -7.69 -9.71 -5.54
N LEU A 278 -7.22 -8.85 -4.65
CA LEU A 278 -6.45 -9.26 -3.47
C LEU A 278 -7.35 -9.66 -2.30
N GLN A 279 -8.53 -9.07 -2.17
CA GLN A 279 -9.50 -9.33 -1.10
C GLN A 279 -9.85 -10.81 -0.97
N LYS A 280 -10.04 -11.53 -2.09
CA LYS A 280 -10.38 -12.96 -2.09
C LYS A 280 -9.33 -13.84 -1.41
N TYR A 281 -8.06 -13.46 -1.50
CA TYR A 281 -6.97 -14.20 -0.84
C TYR A 281 -6.86 -13.84 0.64
N PHE A 282 -7.08 -12.58 0.97
CA PHE A 282 -7.06 -12.08 2.34
C PHE A 282 -8.14 -12.72 3.22
N MET A 283 -9.37 -12.81 2.72
CA MET A 283 -10.48 -13.45 3.47
C MET A 283 -10.21 -14.92 3.78
N LYS A 284 -9.56 -15.65 2.88
CA LYS A 284 -9.20 -17.06 3.11
C LYS A 284 -8.10 -17.21 4.18
N GLY A 285 -7.17 -16.25 4.30
CA GLY A 285 -6.07 -16.28 5.25
C GLY A 285 -6.50 -16.02 6.69
N ILE A 286 -7.42 -15.08 6.92
CA ILE A 286 -7.93 -14.74 8.26
C ILE A 286 -8.71 -15.90 8.88
N VAL A 287 -9.51 -16.59 8.08
CA VAL A 287 -10.34 -17.71 8.57
C VAL A 287 -9.48 -18.87 9.06
N MET A 288 -8.35 -19.17 8.40
CA MET A 288 -7.46 -20.25 8.84
C MET A 288 -6.69 -19.93 10.13
N GLY A 289 -6.47 -18.66 10.45
CA GLY A 289 -5.85 -18.23 11.71
C GLY A 289 -6.79 -18.27 12.92
N SER A 290 -8.11 -18.18 12.70
CA SER A 290 -9.13 -18.12 13.77
C SER A 290 -9.71 -19.48 14.18
N VAL A 291 -9.41 -20.57 13.46
CA VAL A 291 -9.94 -21.93 13.72
C VAL A 291 -8.97 -22.79 14.56
N LYS A 292 -8.07 -22.19 15.33
CA LYS A 292 -7.34 -22.87 16.41
C LYS A 292 -8.00 -22.50 17.74
N GLY A 293 -9.20 -23.01 17.97
CA GLY A 293 -9.92 -23.05 19.23
C GLY A 293 -10.64 -24.37 19.34
#